data_ed73409a4ea2cb53133424939a88c4c4
#
_entry.id   ed73409a4ea2cb53133424939a88c4c4
#
_cell.length_a   1.000
_cell.length_b   1.000
_cell.length_c   1.000
_cell.angle_alpha   90.00
_cell.angle_beta   90.00
_cell.angle_gamma   90.00
#
_symmetry.space_group_name_H-M   'P 1'
#
loop_
_entity.id
_entity.type
_entity.pdbx_description
1 polymer ?
#
loop_
_entity_poly.entity_id
_entity_poly.type
_entity_poly.pdbx_seq_one_letter_code
_entity_poly.pdbx_strand_id
1 'polypeptide(L)'
;MFLLFENATLALLGTTAVVAITHTLLGIDHSLPFIALGRSRQWSLGYTIVVTTLCGIGHVASSVAIGGVGSLLGASLDSLMWVESTRGVVAAILLIGFGLAYTAWAVRNTFRDETQSHVHTHIDGTAYENLRLYHGDHLRLQSPGASVTPWALFIVFLFGPCEPLIPLMIAPAIAGSWMLLVAVVVTFGVLTVLAMGLTVTIGYRLLDVVPRHRFTRMANAVTGLLVAASGVGVLFLGL
;
A
#
# COMPACT_ATOMS: atom_id res chain seq x y z
N MET A 1 -35.59 -11.87 -24.14
CA MET A 1 -34.29 -12.50 -23.85
C MET A 1 -33.12 -11.49 -23.94
N PHE A 2 -33.04 -10.67 -24.98
CA PHE A 2 -31.98 -9.66 -25.14
C PHE A 2 -31.94 -8.62 -23.99
N LEU A 3 -33.08 -8.02 -23.65
CA LEU A 3 -33.21 -7.04 -22.56
C LEU A 3 -32.85 -7.62 -21.16
N LEU A 4 -33.12 -8.89 -20.91
CA LEU A 4 -32.75 -9.54 -19.65
C LEU A 4 -31.25 -9.76 -19.55
N PHE A 5 -30.60 -10.05 -20.67
CA PHE A 5 -29.15 -10.23 -20.74
C PHE A 5 -28.42 -8.88 -20.53
N GLU A 6 -28.92 -7.82 -21.14
CA GLU A 6 -28.43 -6.47 -21.00
C GLU A 6 -28.55 -5.97 -19.55
N ASN A 7 -29.71 -6.16 -18.92
CA ASN A 7 -29.93 -5.81 -17.52
C ASN A 7 -29.02 -6.60 -16.57
N ALA A 8 -28.80 -7.89 -16.80
CA ALA A 8 -27.89 -8.72 -16.00
C ALA A 8 -26.42 -8.24 -16.12
N THR A 9 -25.99 -7.87 -17.32
CA THR A 9 -24.64 -7.32 -17.57
C THR A 9 -24.44 -5.99 -16.85
N LEU A 10 -25.40 -5.07 -16.96
CA LEU A 10 -25.35 -3.80 -16.26
C LEU A 10 -25.36 -3.96 -14.74
N ALA A 11 -26.19 -4.89 -14.23
CA ALA A 11 -26.21 -5.20 -12.80
C ALA A 11 -24.86 -5.74 -12.31
N LEU A 12 -24.24 -6.66 -13.06
CA LEU A 12 -22.93 -7.21 -12.71
C LEU A 12 -21.83 -6.13 -12.71
N LEU A 13 -21.78 -5.29 -13.74
CA LEU A 13 -20.80 -4.20 -13.80
C LEU A 13 -21.04 -3.14 -12.72
N GLY A 14 -22.31 -2.83 -12.42
CA GLY A 14 -22.66 -1.94 -11.32
C GLY A 14 -22.24 -2.49 -9.96
N THR A 15 -22.51 -3.78 -9.72
CA THR A 15 -22.04 -4.49 -8.51
C THR A 15 -20.52 -4.48 -8.44
N THR A 16 -19.85 -4.78 -9.54
CA THR A 16 -18.38 -4.74 -9.63
C THR A 16 -17.83 -3.37 -9.25
N ALA A 17 -18.44 -2.30 -9.74
CA ALA A 17 -18.03 -0.92 -9.42
C ALA A 17 -18.20 -0.60 -7.93
N VAL A 18 -19.38 -0.92 -7.36
CA VAL A 18 -19.64 -0.70 -5.93
C VAL A 18 -18.67 -1.49 -5.07
N VAL A 19 -18.47 -2.76 -5.37
CA VAL A 19 -17.58 -3.64 -4.61
C VAL A 19 -16.13 -3.16 -4.70
N ALA A 20 -15.64 -2.78 -5.88
CA ALA A 20 -14.28 -2.26 -6.05
C ALA A 20 -14.04 -1.00 -5.20
N ILE A 21 -14.97 -0.05 -5.23
CA ILE A 21 -14.84 1.20 -4.47
C ILE A 21 -14.93 0.92 -2.97
N THR A 22 -15.91 0.16 -2.50
CA THR A 22 -16.11 -0.11 -1.07
C THR A 22 -14.95 -0.92 -0.49
N HIS A 23 -14.51 -1.97 -1.18
CA HIS A 23 -13.35 -2.77 -0.80
C HIS A 23 -12.09 -1.88 -0.62
N THR A 24 -11.82 -1.02 -1.60
CA THR A 24 -10.63 -0.16 -1.57
C THR A 24 -10.71 0.92 -0.49
N LEU A 25 -11.88 1.51 -0.25
CA LEU A 25 -12.05 2.55 0.76
C LEU A 25 -12.04 2.01 2.19
N LEU A 26 -12.59 0.81 2.40
CA LEU A 26 -12.62 0.16 3.71
C LEU A 26 -11.27 -0.51 4.04
N GLY A 27 -10.54 -0.98 3.03
CA GLY A 27 -9.20 -1.55 3.19
C GLY A 27 -8.16 -0.49 3.54
N ILE A 28 -7.86 -0.33 4.82
CA ILE A 28 -6.86 0.64 5.32
C ILE A 28 -5.45 0.35 4.83
N ASP A 29 -5.16 -0.89 4.53
CA ASP A 29 -3.91 -1.38 3.94
C ASP A 29 -3.68 -0.82 2.52
N HIS A 30 -4.74 -0.51 1.77
CA HIS A 30 -4.66 0.01 0.40
C HIS A 30 -4.12 1.44 0.32
N SER A 31 -4.21 2.24 1.37
CA SER A 31 -3.85 3.66 1.33
C SER A 31 -2.88 4.08 2.43
N LEU A 32 -3.07 3.59 3.66
CA LEU A 32 -2.32 4.04 4.83
C LEU A 32 -0.80 3.84 4.71
N PRO A 33 -0.26 2.70 4.20
CA PRO A 33 1.17 2.52 4.04
C PRO A 33 1.80 3.54 3.08
N PHE A 34 1.11 3.90 1.99
CA PHE A 34 1.61 4.86 1.01
C PHE A 34 1.63 6.28 1.57
N ILE A 35 0.57 6.69 2.27
CA ILE A 35 0.47 8.00 2.91
C ILE A 35 1.57 8.13 3.97
N ALA A 36 1.68 7.14 4.85
CA ALA A 36 2.61 7.14 5.97
C ALA A 36 4.08 7.14 5.49
N LEU A 37 4.44 6.21 4.58
CA LEU A 37 5.79 6.12 4.04
C LEU A 37 6.14 7.27 3.11
N GLY A 38 5.19 7.72 2.27
CA GLY A 38 5.38 8.87 1.39
C GLY A 38 5.74 10.12 2.19
N ARG A 39 5.05 10.35 3.33
CA ARG A 39 5.32 11.50 4.21
C ARG A 39 6.61 11.34 4.99
N SER A 40 6.87 10.18 5.60
CA SER A 40 8.09 9.96 6.39
C SER A 40 9.35 9.95 5.54
N ARG A 41 9.27 9.47 4.30
CA ARG A 41 10.37 9.45 3.33
C ARG A 41 10.48 10.70 2.48
N GLN A 42 9.60 11.69 2.71
CA GLN A 42 9.57 12.96 1.97
C GLN A 42 9.42 12.77 0.45
N TRP A 43 8.70 11.73 0.03
CA TRP A 43 8.39 11.53 -1.38
C TRP A 43 7.52 12.68 -1.88
N SER A 44 7.67 13.05 -3.14
CA SER A 44 6.71 13.95 -3.77
C SER A 44 5.35 13.26 -3.92
N LEU A 45 4.26 14.02 -3.93
CA LEU A 45 2.93 13.46 -4.16
C LEU A 45 2.88 12.66 -5.48
N GLY A 46 3.48 13.20 -6.54
CA GLY A 46 3.54 12.51 -7.84
C GLY A 46 4.24 11.16 -7.76
N TYR A 47 5.38 11.07 -7.08
CA TYR A 47 6.09 9.82 -6.88
C TYR A 47 5.27 8.83 -6.04
N THR A 48 4.63 9.30 -4.96
CA THR A 48 3.75 8.48 -4.12
C THR A 48 2.60 7.89 -4.94
N ILE A 49 1.96 8.70 -5.81
CA ILE A 49 0.89 8.24 -6.69
C ILE A 49 1.40 7.18 -7.68
N VAL A 50 2.59 7.39 -8.28
CA VAL A 50 3.17 6.39 -9.20
C VAL A 50 3.39 5.06 -8.49
N VAL A 51 4.00 5.07 -7.29
CA VAL A 51 4.21 3.85 -6.49
C VAL A 51 2.87 3.19 -6.14
N THR A 52 1.89 3.97 -5.68
CA THR A 52 0.53 3.48 -5.36
C THR A 52 -0.12 2.82 -6.58
N THR A 53 -0.05 3.47 -7.74
CA THR A 53 -0.63 2.96 -8.99
C THR A 53 0.02 1.64 -9.40
N LEU A 54 1.35 1.55 -9.37
CA LEU A 54 2.06 0.31 -9.71
C LEU A 54 1.72 -0.82 -8.73
N CYS A 55 1.64 -0.52 -7.44
CA CYS A 55 1.22 -1.49 -6.42
C CYS A 55 -0.23 -1.94 -6.63
N GLY A 56 -1.15 -1.02 -6.92
CA GLY A 56 -2.55 -1.32 -7.21
C GLY A 56 -2.72 -2.19 -8.46
N ILE A 57 -1.98 -1.91 -9.53
CA ILE A 57 -1.97 -2.75 -10.74
C ILE A 57 -1.45 -4.15 -10.41
N GLY A 58 -0.34 -4.26 -9.66
CA GLY A 58 0.23 -5.55 -9.25
C GLY A 58 -0.75 -6.35 -8.38
N HIS A 59 -1.44 -5.68 -7.45
CA HIS A 59 -2.45 -6.25 -6.57
C HIS A 59 -3.61 -6.89 -7.36
N VAL A 60 -4.22 -6.14 -8.27
CA VAL A 60 -5.32 -6.65 -9.12
C VAL A 60 -4.82 -7.73 -10.07
N ALA A 61 -3.67 -7.51 -10.74
CA ALA A 61 -3.13 -8.45 -11.71
C ALA A 61 -2.80 -9.81 -11.10
N SER A 62 -2.32 -9.85 -9.86
CA SER A 62 -2.01 -11.11 -9.16
C SER A 62 -3.26 -11.94 -8.90
N SER A 63 -4.38 -11.34 -8.49
CA SER A 63 -5.65 -12.04 -8.28
C SER A 63 -6.31 -12.45 -9.59
N VAL A 64 -6.20 -11.63 -10.64
CA VAL A 64 -6.63 -12.00 -12.00
C VAL A 64 -5.84 -13.22 -12.51
N ALA A 65 -4.54 -13.26 -12.27
CA ALA A 65 -3.71 -14.39 -12.67
C ALA A 65 -4.13 -15.68 -11.93
N ILE A 66 -4.36 -15.61 -10.62
CA ILE A 66 -4.80 -16.77 -9.82
C ILE A 66 -6.21 -17.20 -10.21
N GLY A 67 -7.16 -16.28 -10.30
CA GLY A 67 -8.53 -16.56 -10.71
C GLY A 67 -8.60 -17.11 -12.14
N GLY A 68 -7.83 -16.51 -13.07
CA GLY A 68 -7.76 -16.94 -14.46
C GLY A 68 -7.14 -18.31 -14.62
N VAL A 69 -5.94 -18.53 -14.07
CA VAL A 69 -5.25 -19.83 -14.15
C VAL A 69 -6.07 -20.91 -13.41
N GLY A 70 -6.57 -20.60 -12.23
CA GLY A 70 -7.39 -21.57 -11.49
C GLY A 70 -8.66 -21.95 -12.22
N SER A 71 -9.35 -21.00 -12.86
CA SER A 71 -10.53 -21.29 -13.67
C SER A 71 -10.20 -22.14 -14.90
N LEU A 72 -9.08 -21.90 -15.56
CA LEU A 72 -8.61 -22.72 -16.69
C LEU A 72 -8.26 -24.14 -16.27
N LEU A 73 -7.76 -24.35 -15.05
CA LEU A 73 -7.43 -25.67 -14.50
C LEU A 73 -8.65 -26.36 -13.87
N GLY A 74 -9.85 -25.75 -13.90
CA GLY A 74 -11.06 -26.31 -13.32
C GLY A 74 -11.05 -26.30 -11.79
N ALA A 75 -10.28 -25.40 -11.17
CA ALA A 75 -10.29 -25.26 -9.70
C ALA A 75 -11.67 -24.82 -9.20
N SER A 76 -12.07 -25.38 -8.07
CA SER A 76 -13.32 -24.99 -7.40
C SER A 76 -13.20 -23.57 -6.82
N LEU A 77 -14.34 -22.87 -6.67
CA LEU A 77 -14.39 -21.57 -6.02
C LEU A 77 -13.76 -21.61 -4.62
N ASP A 78 -14.08 -22.65 -3.83
CA ASP A 78 -13.56 -22.82 -2.49
C ASP A 78 -12.03 -22.90 -2.47
N SER A 79 -11.43 -23.60 -3.43
CA SER A 79 -9.97 -23.69 -3.57
C SER A 79 -9.34 -22.34 -3.89
N LEU A 80 -9.97 -21.57 -4.80
CA LEU A 80 -9.49 -20.23 -5.16
C LEU A 80 -9.62 -19.24 -3.99
N MET A 81 -10.73 -19.27 -3.28
CA MET A 81 -10.95 -18.45 -2.09
C MET A 81 -9.97 -18.82 -0.97
N TRP A 82 -9.67 -20.10 -0.78
CA TRP A 82 -8.65 -20.53 0.17
C TRP A 82 -7.26 -20.01 -0.17
N VAL A 83 -6.87 -20.03 -1.45
CA VAL A 83 -5.60 -19.45 -1.91
C VAL A 83 -5.54 -17.95 -1.64
N GLU A 84 -6.62 -17.21 -1.95
CA GLU A 84 -6.67 -15.76 -1.72
C GLU A 84 -6.62 -15.43 -0.22
N SER A 85 -7.36 -16.12 0.63
CA SER A 85 -7.32 -15.88 2.07
C SER A 85 -5.94 -16.21 2.66
N THR A 86 -5.30 -17.27 2.19
CA THR A 86 -3.91 -17.60 2.59
C THR A 86 -2.94 -16.50 2.19
N ARG A 87 -3.08 -15.93 0.98
CA ARG A 87 -2.29 -14.77 0.54
C ARG A 87 -2.53 -13.56 1.44
N GLY A 88 -3.78 -13.33 1.86
CA GLY A 88 -4.13 -12.27 2.80
C GLY A 88 -3.37 -12.38 4.11
N VAL A 89 -3.34 -13.56 4.69
CA VAL A 89 -2.57 -13.83 5.92
C VAL A 89 -1.08 -13.57 5.69
N VAL A 90 -0.51 -14.05 4.57
CA VAL A 90 0.91 -13.80 4.24
C VAL A 90 1.19 -12.31 4.07
N ALA A 91 0.36 -11.58 3.34
CA ALA A 91 0.51 -10.14 3.16
C ALA A 91 0.40 -9.38 4.49
N ALA A 92 -0.54 -9.74 5.36
CA ALA A 92 -0.69 -9.16 6.68
C ALA A 92 0.56 -9.38 7.55
N ILE A 93 1.12 -10.60 7.57
CA ILE A 93 2.35 -10.92 8.29
C ILE A 93 3.53 -10.09 7.72
N LEU A 94 3.62 -9.96 6.40
CA LEU A 94 4.67 -9.15 5.76
C LEU A 94 4.53 -7.67 6.11
N LEU A 95 3.30 -7.11 6.14
CA LEU A 95 3.05 -5.73 6.58
C LEU A 95 3.44 -5.52 8.04
N ILE A 96 3.06 -6.43 8.93
CA ILE A 96 3.42 -6.38 10.35
C ILE A 96 4.95 -6.43 10.50
N GLY A 97 5.59 -7.41 9.88
CA GLY A 97 7.05 -7.60 9.94
C GLY A 97 7.80 -6.39 9.39
N PHE A 98 7.40 -5.88 8.23
CA PHE A 98 7.99 -4.68 7.62
C PHE A 98 7.78 -3.44 8.50
N GLY A 99 6.57 -3.23 9.02
CA GLY A 99 6.26 -2.10 9.88
C GLY A 99 7.06 -2.11 11.19
N LEU A 100 7.18 -3.28 11.84
CA LEU A 100 7.97 -3.44 13.06
C LEU A 100 9.48 -3.27 12.79
N ALA A 101 10.00 -3.85 11.71
CA ALA A 101 11.40 -3.68 11.32
C ALA A 101 11.74 -2.21 11.01
N TYR A 102 10.81 -1.52 10.32
CA TYR A 102 10.96 -0.09 10.02
C TYR A 102 10.92 0.76 11.31
N THR A 103 10.02 0.43 12.26
CA THR A 103 9.96 1.08 13.56
C THR A 103 11.26 0.88 14.35
N ALA A 104 11.74 -0.35 14.44
CA ALA A 104 12.99 -0.66 15.16
C ALA A 104 14.19 0.07 14.55
N TRP A 105 14.27 0.12 13.22
CA TRP A 105 15.30 0.88 12.51
C TRP A 105 15.21 2.39 12.82
N ALA A 106 14.00 2.95 12.80
CA ALA A 106 13.78 4.37 13.07
C ALA A 106 14.15 4.75 14.50
N VAL A 107 13.72 3.94 15.48
CA VAL A 107 14.05 4.13 16.90
C VAL A 107 15.57 4.05 17.12
N ARG A 108 16.22 3.03 16.57
CA ARG A 108 17.68 2.87 16.68
C ARG A 108 18.43 4.08 16.11
N ASN A 109 18.00 4.61 14.96
CA ASN A 109 18.64 5.78 14.38
C ASN A 109 18.44 7.04 15.22
N THR A 110 17.24 7.23 15.80
CA THR A 110 16.97 8.38 16.68
C THR A 110 17.92 8.40 17.89
N PHE A 111 18.14 7.26 18.54
CA PHE A 111 19.08 7.16 19.67
C PHE A 111 20.56 7.28 19.24
N ARG A 112 20.90 6.86 18.05
CA ARG A 112 22.28 6.95 17.54
C ARG A 112 22.69 8.38 17.20
N ASP A 113 21.75 9.21 16.72
CA ASP A 113 22.02 10.62 16.43
C ASP A 113 22.22 11.45 17.72
N GLU A 114 21.61 11.07 18.84
CA GLU A 114 21.83 11.73 20.14
C GLU A 114 23.25 11.49 20.71
N THR A 115 23.87 10.36 20.37
CA THR A 115 25.21 10.01 20.88
C THR A 115 26.33 10.71 20.09
N GLN A 116 26.04 11.42 19.00
CA GLN A 116 27.03 12.07 18.14
C GLN A 116 27.06 13.61 18.23
N SER A 117 26.37 14.22 19.20
CA SER A 117 26.56 15.64 19.51
C SER A 117 27.87 15.81 20.28
N HIS A 118 28.97 16.05 19.56
CA HIS A 118 30.24 16.42 20.17
C HIS A 118 30.30 17.93 20.31
N VAL A 119 30.50 18.37 21.55
CA VAL A 119 30.86 19.76 21.83
C VAL A 119 32.36 19.91 21.52
N HIS A 120 32.70 20.68 20.51
CA HIS A 120 34.08 21.07 20.23
C HIS A 120 34.39 22.37 20.97
N THR A 121 35.35 22.33 21.87
CA THR A 121 35.86 23.51 22.54
C THR A 121 37.10 24.00 21.76
N HIS A 122 37.09 25.23 21.28
CA HIS A 122 38.28 25.83 20.68
C HIS A 122 39.26 26.27 21.77
N ILE A 123 40.53 26.38 21.39
CA ILE A 123 41.66 26.78 22.27
C ILE A 123 41.47 28.18 22.87
N ASP A 124 40.55 28.99 22.31
CA ASP A 124 40.19 30.33 22.79
C ASP A 124 39.08 30.31 23.87
N GLY A 125 38.60 29.13 24.30
CA GLY A 125 37.58 28.98 25.34
C GLY A 125 36.14 29.23 24.86
N THR A 126 35.92 29.49 23.58
CA THR A 126 34.59 29.61 23.02
C THR A 126 34.02 28.23 22.69
N ALA A 127 32.93 27.82 23.37
CA ALA A 127 32.18 26.62 23.04
C ALA A 127 31.06 27.00 22.11
N TYR A 128 31.04 26.45 20.91
CA TYR A 128 29.85 26.46 20.08
C TYR A 128 29.40 25.05 19.80
N GLU A 129 28.15 24.87 19.99
CA GLU A 129 27.45 23.72 19.50
C GLU A 129 27.42 23.83 17.98
N ASN A 130 28.19 22.96 17.29
CA ASN A 130 28.00 22.81 15.85
C ASN A 130 26.59 22.27 15.65
N LEU A 131 25.62 23.19 15.65
CA LEU A 131 24.35 22.94 15.02
C LEU A 131 24.71 22.54 13.59
N ARG A 132 24.63 21.26 13.30
CA ARG A 132 24.54 20.74 11.93
C ARG A 132 23.22 21.20 11.31
N LEU A 133 22.95 22.49 11.44
CA LEU A 133 21.96 23.19 10.67
C LEU A 133 22.59 23.44 9.30
N TYR A 134 22.06 22.76 8.31
CA TYR A 134 22.06 23.19 6.93
C TYR A 134 23.17 22.78 5.95
N HIS A 135 24.20 22.03 6.27
CA HIS A 135 25.14 21.61 5.21
C HIS A 135 25.12 20.10 4.89
N GLY A 136 24.28 19.32 5.54
CA GLY A 136 24.18 17.86 5.31
C GLY A 136 23.10 17.42 4.34
N ASP A 137 22.15 18.29 3.96
CA ASP A 137 20.99 17.87 3.15
C ASP A 137 21.29 17.72 1.66
N HIS A 138 22.39 18.31 1.18
CA HIS A 138 22.76 18.19 -0.24
C HIS A 138 23.67 16.99 -0.56
N LEU A 139 24.18 16.28 0.45
CA LEU A 139 25.02 15.08 0.29
C LEU A 139 24.48 13.86 1.05
N ARG A 140 23.22 13.83 1.45
CA ARG A 140 22.55 12.56 1.65
C ARG A 140 22.33 11.91 0.29
N LEU A 141 23.44 11.51 -0.30
CA LEU A 141 23.46 10.42 -1.26
C LEU A 141 22.53 9.35 -0.72
N GLN A 142 21.46 9.11 -1.46
CA GLN A 142 20.48 8.05 -1.27
C GLN A 142 21.01 6.96 -0.35
N SER A 143 20.57 6.96 0.91
CA SER A 143 20.85 5.81 1.77
C SER A 143 20.34 4.57 1.01
N PRO A 144 21.11 3.47 0.96
CA PRO A 144 20.69 2.25 0.24
C PRO A 144 19.29 1.76 0.62
N GLY A 145 18.74 2.19 1.76
CA GLY A 145 17.36 1.94 2.18
C GLY A 145 16.28 2.74 1.46
N ALA A 146 16.62 3.79 0.70
CA ALA A 146 15.60 4.60 0.01
C ALA A 146 14.99 3.88 -1.20
N SER A 147 15.76 3.01 -1.87
CA SER A 147 15.31 2.22 -3.01
C SER A 147 14.57 0.93 -2.62
N VAL A 148 14.80 0.41 -1.42
CA VAL A 148 14.21 -0.86 -0.95
C VAL A 148 12.73 -0.69 -0.57
N THR A 149 12.35 0.47 -0.04
CA THR A 149 10.99 0.71 0.46
C THR A 149 9.89 0.57 -0.61
N PRO A 150 9.99 1.16 -1.81
CA PRO A 150 8.99 0.98 -2.86
C PRO A 150 8.86 -0.47 -3.32
N TRP A 151 9.98 -1.17 -3.44
CA TRP A 151 10.00 -2.59 -3.81
C TRP A 151 9.39 -3.48 -2.75
N ALA A 152 9.66 -3.21 -1.47
CA ALA A 152 9.04 -3.94 -0.37
C ALA A 152 7.52 -3.76 -0.37
N LEU A 153 7.04 -2.52 -0.57
CA LEU A 153 5.61 -2.27 -0.73
C LEU A 153 5.04 -3.03 -1.93
N PHE A 154 5.69 -2.95 -3.09
CA PHE A 154 5.22 -3.63 -4.29
C PHE A 154 5.09 -5.14 -4.07
N ILE A 155 6.09 -5.79 -3.45
CA ILE A 155 6.04 -7.22 -3.14
C ILE A 155 4.89 -7.52 -2.18
N VAL A 156 4.74 -6.76 -1.10
CA VAL A 156 3.64 -6.96 -0.14
C VAL A 156 2.29 -6.82 -0.82
N PHE A 157 2.11 -5.80 -1.67
CA PHE A 157 0.85 -5.60 -2.42
C PHE A 157 0.61 -6.65 -3.49
N LEU A 158 1.66 -7.18 -4.10
CA LEU A 158 1.55 -8.31 -5.04
C LEU A 158 0.98 -9.56 -4.36
N PHE A 159 1.32 -9.77 -3.08
CA PHE A 159 0.77 -10.86 -2.26
C PHE A 159 -0.57 -10.49 -1.59
N GLY A 160 -0.96 -9.21 -1.58
CA GLY A 160 -2.25 -8.78 -1.04
C GLY A 160 -3.42 -9.47 -1.74
N PRO A 161 -4.43 -9.95 -1.00
CA PRO A 161 -5.59 -10.60 -1.58
C PRO A 161 -6.53 -9.55 -2.18
N CYS A 162 -7.15 -9.88 -3.30
CA CYS A 162 -8.26 -9.13 -3.87
C CYS A 162 -9.49 -10.05 -3.90
N GLU A 163 -9.86 -10.54 -2.72
CA GLU A 163 -10.89 -11.58 -2.54
C GLU A 163 -12.19 -11.32 -3.30
N PRO A 164 -12.74 -10.08 -3.35
CA PRO A 164 -14.01 -9.85 -4.04
C PRO A 164 -13.95 -10.01 -5.55
N LEU A 165 -12.76 -9.94 -6.17
CA LEU A 165 -12.63 -10.04 -7.61
C LEU A 165 -12.90 -11.46 -8.13
N ILE A 166 -12.47 -12.49 -7.40
CA ILE A 166 -12.64 -13.89 -7.83
C ILE A 166 -14.11 -14.27 -8.02
N PRO A 167 -15.01 -14.06 -7.04
CA PRO A 167 -16.44 -14.35 -7.22
C PRO A 167 -17.06 -13.59 -8.40
N LEU A 168 -16.65 -12.34 -8.62
CA LEU A 168 -17.14 -11.51 -9.73
C LEU A 168 -16.70 -12.04 -11.11
N MET A 169 -15.53 -12.69 -11.19
CA MET A 169 -15.02 -13.28 -12.42
C MET A 169 -15.70 -14.61 -12.77
N ILE A 170 -16.23 -15.35 -11.80
CA ILE A 170 -16.75 -16.71 -12.00
C ILE A 170 -17.99 -16.72 -12.90
N ALA A 171 -18.95 -15.84 -12.66
CA ALA A 171 -20.19 -15.80 -13.44
C ALA A 171 -19.92 -15.63 -14.95
N PRO A 172 -19.16 -14.64 -15.42
CA PRO A 172 -18.81 -14.52 -16.84
C PRO A 172 -17.91 -15.66 -17.35
N ALA A 173 -17.04 -16.23 -16.50
CA ALA A 173 -16.18 -17.35 -16.87
C ALA A 173 -17.01 -18.62 -17.17
N ILE A 174 -17.95 -18.97 -16.29
CA ILE A 174 -18.86 -20.11 -16.49
C ILE A 174 -19.74 -19.89 -17.72
N ALA A 175 -20.20 -18.65 -17.95
CA ALA A 175 -21.00 -18.32 -19.11
C ALA A 175 -20.20 -18.32 -20.43
N GLY A 176 -18.88 -18.52 -20.39
CA GLY A 176 -18.01 -18.48 -21.57
C GLY A 176 -17.89 -17.09 -22.20
N SER A 177 -18.32 -16.05 -21.50
CA SER A 177 -18.33 -14.68 -22.01
C SER A 177 -17.02 -13.94 -21.68
N TRP A 178 -15.98 -14.16 -22.50
CA TRP A 178 -14.68 -13.52 -22.34
C TRP A 178 -14.75 -11.99 -22.34
N MET A 179 -15.63 -11.42 -23.14
CA MET A 179 -15.81 -9.97 -23.22
C MET A 179 -16.33 -9.41 -21.89
N LEU A 180 -17.30 -10.09 -21.28
CA LEU A 180 -17.85 -9.69 -19.99
C LEU A 180 -16.83 -9.90 -18.85
N LEU A 181 -16.05 -11.00 -18.90
CA LEU A 181 -14.97 -11.25 -17.96
C LEU A 181 -13.94 -10.10 -18.00
N VAL A 182 -13.48 -9.73 -19.19
CA VAL A 182 -12.54 -8.61 -19.35
C VAL A 182 -13.16 -7.30 -18.86
N ALA A 183 -14.43 -7.04 -19.15
CA ALA A 183 -15.13 -5.84 -18.69
C ALA A 183 -15.17 -5.78 -17.15
N VAL A 184 -15.47 -6.88 -16.46
CA VAL A 184 -15.46 -6.98 -14.99
C VAL A 184 -14.06 -6.69 -14.44
N VAL A 185 -13.03 -7.34 -14.99
CA VAL A 185 -11.63 -7.17 -14.54
C VAL A 185 -11.15 -5.73 -14.74
N VAL A 186 -11.42 -5.15 -15.91
CA VAL A 186 -11.02 -3.76 -16.22
C VAL A 186 -11.78 -2.77 -15.34
N THR A 187 -13.10 -2.93 -15.18
CA THR A 187 -13.91 -2.06 -14.32
C THR A 187 -13.41 -2.12 -12.88
N PHE A 188 -13.22 -3.31 -12.33
CA PHE A 188 -12.71 -3.48 -10.98
C PHE A 188 -11.32 -2.87 -10.83
N GLY A 189 -10.38 -3.20 -11.71
CA GLY A 189 -9.00 -2.74 -11.63
C GLY A 189 -8.86 -1.21 -11.74
N VAL A 190 -9.55 -0.61 -12.70
CA VAL A 190 -9.53 0.85 -12.89
C VAL A 190 -10.09 1.56 -11.67
N LEU A 191 -11.25 1.11 -11.14
CA LEU A 191 -11.87 1.75 -9.99
C LEU A 191 -11.06 1.55 -8.71
N THR A 192 -10.46 0.38 -8.50
CA THR A 192 -9.54 0.14 -7.38
C THR A 192 -8.35 1.09 -7.43
N VAL A 193 -7.65 1.17 -8.56
CA VAL A 193 -6.47 2.04 -8.70
C VAL A 193 -6.84 3.52 -8.56
N LEU A 194 -7.97 3.96 -9.11
CA LEU A 194 -8.46 5.33 -8.96
C LEU A 194 -8.83 5.64 -7.51
N ALA A 195 -9.55 4.74 -6.83
CA ALA A 195 -9.92 4.90 -5.43
C ALA A 195 -8.68 4.97 -4.52
N MET A 196 -7.68 4.09 -4.73
CA MET A 196 -6.40 4.14 -4.03
C MET A 196 -5.69 5.49 -4.25
N GLY A 197 -5.54 5.91 -5.51
CA GLY A 197 -4.89 7.17 -5.86
C GLY A 197 -5.58 8.38 -5.24
N LEU A 198 -6.91 8.39 -5.26
CA LEU A 198 -7.73 9.46 -4.66
C LEU A 198 -7.53 9.49 -3.14
N THR A 199 -7.68 8.36 -2.46
CA THR A 199 -7.53 8.25 -1.00
C THR A 199 -6.13 8.66 -0.55
N VAL A 200 -5.09 8.19 -1.27
CA VAL A 200 -3.70 8.58 -1.00
C VAL A 200 -3.51 10.08 -1.23
N THR A 201 -4.07 10.65 -2.29
CA THR A 201 -3.96 12.08 -2.58
C THR A 201 -4.60 12.91 -1.47
N ILE A 202 -5.81 12.55 -1.04
CA ILE A 202 -6.53 13.25 0.04
C ILE A 202 -5.74 13.12 1.34
N GLY A 203 -5.35 11.92 1.75
CA GLY A 203 -4.61 11.67 2.99
C GLY A 203 -3.25 12.38 2.99
N TYR A 204 -2.54 12.37 1.86
CA TYR A 204 -1.27 13.07 1.72
C TYR A 204 -1.43 14.59 1.89
N ARG A 205 -2.48 15.19 1.29
CA ARG A 205 -2.78 16.63 1.40
C ARG A 205 -3.25 17.01 2.80
N LEU A 206 -4.07 16.19 3.45
CA LEU A 206 -4.51 16.44 4.83
C LEU A 206 -3.33 16.47 5.80
N LEU A 207 -2.33 15.63 5.60
CA LEU A 207 -1.11 15.65 6.41
C LEU A 207 -0.18 16.84 6.10
N ASP A 208 -0.35 17.58 4.98
CA ASP A 208 0.39 18.81 4.72
C ASP A 208 0.06 19.94 5.72
N VAL A 209 -1.13 19.92 6.32
CA VAL A 209 -1.57 20.91 7.32
C VAL A 209 -0.84 20.72 8.66
N VAL A 210 -0.27 19.54 8.91
CA VAL A 210 0.46 19.25 10.16
C VAL A 210 1.88 19.82 10.09
N PRO A 211 2.27 20.72 11.03
CA PRO A 211 3.58 21.35 11.02
C PRO A 211 4.70 20.30 11.08
N ARG A 212 5.60 20.34 10.11
CA ARG A 212 6.68 19.35 9.91
C ARG A 212 7.60 19.22 11.12
N HIS A 213 7.82 20.32 11.85
CA HIS A 213 8.81 20.35 12.95
C HIS A 213 8.42 19.56 14.20
N ARG A 214 7.12 19.32 14.45
CA ARG A 214 6.67 18.52 15.60
C ARG A 214 6.77 17.00 15.36
N PHE A 215 6.92 16.59 14.11
CA PHE A 215 6.88 15.18 13.73
C PHE A 215 8.24 14.55 13.48
N THR A 216 9.34 15.31 13.41
CA THR A 216 10.60 14.87 12.81
C THR A 216 11.34 13.78 13.57
N ARG A 217 11.32 13.75 14.89
CA ARG A 217 12.08 12.74 15.66
C ARG A 217 11.41 11.36 15.69
N MET A 218 10.09 11.31 15.80
CA MET A 218 9.34 10.04 15.92
C MET A 218 8.52 9.68 14.68
N ALA A 219 8.49 10.54 13.67
CA ALA A 219 7.66 10.33 12.48
C ALA A 219 7.90 8.98 11.80
N ASN A 220 9.16 8.59 11.65
CA ASN A 220 9.52 7.30 11.06
C ASN A 220 9.05 6.11 11.92
N ALA A 221 9.18 6.20 13.24
CA ALA A 221 8.72 5.14 14.14
C ALA A 221 7.19 5.02 14.13
N VAL A 222 6.49 6.15 14.19
CA VAL A 222 5.01 6.19 14.06
C VAL A 222 4.56 5.63 12.72
N THR A 223 5.26 5.97 11.63
CA THR A 223 4.98 5.41 10.30
C THR A 223 5.09 3.88 10.29
N GLY A 224 6.16 3.32 10.86
CA GLY A 224 6.30 1.87 10.96
C GLY A 224 5.19 1.21 11.77
N LEU A 225 4.79 1.83 12.89
CA LEU A 225 3.67 1.35 13.69
C LEU A 225 2.33 1.41 12.93
N LEU A 226 2.09 2.47 12.15
CA LEU A 226 0.89 2.58 11.31
C LEU A 226 0.85 1.49 10.23
N VAL A 227 1.98 1.19 9.61
CA VAL A 227 2.08 0.09 8.64
C VAL A 227 1.87 -1.27 9.31
N ALA A 228 2.44 -1.49 10.49
CA ALA A 228 2.19 -2.71 11.25
C ALA A 228 0.71 -2.82 11.68
N ALA A 229 0.10 -1.72 12.12
CA ALA A 229 -1.31 -1.68 12.49
C ALA A 229 -2.24 -1.98 11.31
N SER A 230 -1.92 -1.53 10.09
CA SER A 230 -2.70 -1.90 8.90
C SER A 230 -2.64 -3.40 8.64
N GLY A 231 -1.47 -4.05 8.81
CA GLY A 231 -1.35 -5.51 8.71
C GLY A 231 -2.15 -6.25 9.79
N VAL A 232 -2.20 -5.73 11.02
CA VAL A 232 -3.06 -6.26 12.08
C VAL A 232 -4.54 -6.12 11.71
N GLY A 233 -4.93 -4.98 11.13
CA GLY A 233 -6.29 -4.76 10.63
C GLY A 233 -6.69 -5.80 9.58
N VAL A 234 -5.83 -6.08 8.60
CA VAL A 234 -6.07 -7.15 7.60
C VAL A 234 -6.24 -8.50 8.28
N LEU A 235 -5.37 -8.84 9.23
CA LEU A 235 -5.35 -10.17 9.85
C LEU A 235 -6.59 -10.45 10.72
N PHE A 236 -7.09 -9.45 11.47
CA PHE A 236 -8.16 -9.64 12.45
C PHE A 236 -9.53 -9.15 11.99
N LEU A 237 -9.59 -8.19 11.08
CA LEU A 237 -10.84 -7.60 10.59
C LEU A 237 -11.22 -8.12 9.20
N GLY A 238 -10.33 -8.85 8.52
CA GLY A 238 -10.56 -9.32 7.15
C GLY A 238 -10.70 -8.16 6.14
N LEU A 239 -9.96 -7.06 6.36
CA LEU A 239 -10.06 -5.82 5.57
C LEU A 239 -9.17 -5.89 4.34
#